data_093adfc38202bde3e16c1cbf38493d41
#
_entry.id   093adfc38202bde3e16c1cbf38493d41
#
_cell.length_a   1.000
_cell.length_b   1.000
_cell.length_c   1.000
_cell.angle_alpha   90.00
_cell.angle_beta   90.00
_cell.angle_gamma   90.00
#
_symmetry.space_group_name_H-M   'P 1'
#
loop_
_entity.id
_entity.type
_entity.pdbx_description
1 polymer ?
#
loop_
_entity_poly.entity_id
_entity_poly.type
_entity_poly.pdbx_seq_one_letter_code
_entity_poly.pdbx_strand_id
1 'polypeptide(L)'
;MIPELALAVFPFLLLGCFLLYWAGSRHAYARRGTTEPGDPAAWDWHFFVPCRDEETVIATTVARLRDDFPRSRVWVIDDASDDRTDPIVAALAAEDPAVRLVSRRRPDARIGKGAALNAAYEALNAHLGDVDRSRVVVCVVDADGRLSPGAPAMVCGPDGFGDPETGGVQIGVRMRNVDDERPLPERGRLANAYARVLIRMQDAEFAVSNTGMQMLRRRTGSVGLGGNGQFTRLTALDRISAAERRPWKQDALLEDYELGLQMRLAGYRVTHVPDTWVTQEALPHTRRFLTQRTRWAQGNIQCVRYAGRIIGSRHYRARGVLEALYTFFQPIAHLAVLALTALLVFLLVTAATGTVLLAAWPLAPALGVLSVLPFVLWGPVYRKEYAPDRSRLTGVLWGLALWLYAYHLFIVSTRGSVRLVRGRTGWAKTRRNAETGAGPTATEA
;
A
#
# COMPACT_ATOMS: atom_id res chain seq x y z
N MET A 1 -38.52 -3.73 -18.82
CA MET A 1 -37.83 -4.98 -19.25
C MET A 1 -36.31 -4.84 -19.25
N ILE A 2 -35.67 -3.97 -20.09
CA ILE A 2 -34.19 -3.81 -20.11
C ILE A 2 -33.63 -3.30 -18.76
N PRO A 3 -34.23 -2.26 -18.10
CA PRO A 3 -33.72 -1.79 -16.80
C PRO A 3 -33.84 -2.83 -15.67
N GLU A 4 -34.91 -3.61 -15.66
CA GLU A 4 -35.15 -4.64 -14.65
C GLU A 4 -34.17 -5.81 -14.80
N LEU A 5 -33.89 -6.25 -16.03
CA LEU A 5 -32.91 -7.27 -16.33
C LEU A 5 -31.50 -6.81 -15.97
N ALA A 6 -31.13 -5.55 -16.29
CA ALA A 6 -29.85 -4.96 -15.92
C ALA A 6 -29.69 -4.90 -14.40
N LEU A 7 -30.72 -4.49 -13.66
CA LEU A 7 -30.71 -4.45 -12.20
C LEU A 7 -30.56 -5.83 -11.58
N ALA A 8 -31.15 -6.86 -12.20
CA ALA A 8 -31.06 -8.25 -11.75
C ALA A 8 -29.67 -8.87 -12.02
N VAL A 9 -29.06 -8.59 -13.18
CA VAL A 9 -27.82 -9.23 -13.63
C VAL A 9 -26.57 -8.55 -13.08
N PHE A 10 -26.58 -7.23 -12.95
CA PHE A 10 -25.40 -6.44 -12.59
C PHE A 10 -24.76 -6.81 -11.22
N PRO A 11 -25.53 -7.09 -10.13
CA PRO A 11 -24.96 -7.56 -8.87
C PRO A 11 -24.21 -8.89 -9.00
N PHE A 12 -24.72 -9.82 -9.82
CA PHE A 12 -24.06 -11.09 -10.06
C PHE A 12 -22.76 -10.94 -10.86
N LEU A 13 -22.74 -10.00 -11.82
CA LEU A 13 -21.50 -9.68 -12.55
C LEU A 13 -20.44 -9.10 -11.61
N LEU A 14 -20.81 -8.17 -10.74
CA LEU A 14 -19.88 -7.60 -9.74
C LEU A 14 -19.37 -8.69 -8.78
N LEU A 15 -20.25 -9.52 -8.26
CA LEU A 15 -19.89 -10.65 -7.40
C LEU A 15 -19.00 -11.65 -8.15
N GLY A 16 -19.34 -11.99 -9.39
CA GLY A 16 -18.54 -12.88 -10.24
C GLY A 16 -17.12 -12.34 -10.48
N CYS A 17 -17.00 -11.07 -10.83
CA CYS A 17 -15.70 -10.40 -10.98
C CYS A 17 -14.89 -10.44 -9.68
N PHE A 18 -15.52 -10.14 -8.53
CA PHE A 18 -14.87 -10.22 -7.22
C PHE A 18 -14.40 -11.64 -6.90
N LEU A 19 -15.25 -12.65 -7.10
CA LEU A 19 -14.91 -14.06 -6.82
C LEU A 19 -13.78 -14.57 -7.72
N LEU A 20 -13.80 -14.22 -9.01
CA LEU A 20 -12.73 -14.56 -9.96
C LEU A 20 -11.41 -13.91 -9.57
N TYR A 21 -11.44 -12.63 -9.19
CA TYR A 21 -10.26 -11.91 -8.73
C TYR A 21 -9.70 -12.51 -7.43
N TRP A 22 -10.58 -12.80 -6.47
CA TRP A 22 -10.21 -13.47 -5.23
C TRP A 22 -9.64 -14.86 -5.47
N ALA A 23 -10.28 -15.69 -6.29
CA ALA A 23 -9.81 -17.05 -6.59
C ALA A 23 -8.44 -17.01 -7.29
N GLY A 24 -8.24 -16.08 -8.23
CA GLY A 24 -6.96 -15.83 -8.88
C GLY A 24 -5.88 -15.42 -7.88
N SER A 25 -6.19 -14.50 -6.98
CA SER A 25 -5.27 -14.04 -5.92
C SER A 25 -4.93 -15.17 -4.95
N ARG A 26 -5.92 -15.95 -4.54
CA ARG A 26 -5.74 -17.10 -3.64
C ARG A 26 -4.90 -18.21 -4.26
N HIS A 27 -5.14 -18.51 -5.54
CA HIS A 27 -4.36 -19.45 -6.32
C HIS A 27 -2.91 -18.96 -6.50
N ALA A 28 -2.72 -17.69 -6.82
CA ALA A 28 -1.41 -17.09 -6.98
C ALA A 28 -0.60 -17.12 -5.67
N TYR A 29 -1.27 -16.83 -4.55
CA TYR A 29 -0.68 -16.94 -3.21
C TYR A 29 -0.23 -18.37 -2.88
N ALA A 30 -1.09 -19.34 -3.12
CA ALA A 30 -0.79 -20.75 -2.82
C ALA A 30 0.36 -21.32 -3.66
N ARG A 31 0.63 -20.73 -4.83
CA ARG A 31 1.70 -21.15 -5.76
C ARG A 31 2.82 -20.11 -5.87
N ARG A 32 3.10 -19.36 -4.80
CA ARG A 32 4.08 -18.27 -4.84
C ARG A 32 5.54 -18.73 -4.97
N GLY A 33 5.87 -19.96 -4.63
CA GLY A 33 7.24 -20.44 -4.60
C GLY A 33 8.09 -19.71 -3.55
N THR A 34 9.36 -20.10 -3.46
CA THR A 34 10.39 -19.41 -2.66
C THR A 34 11.25 -18.57 -3.57
N THR A 35 11.64 -17.39 -3.12
CA THR A 35 12.54 -16.48 -3.85
C THR A 35 13.98 -16.90 -3.62
N GLU A 36 14.76 -17.02 -4.69
CA GLU A 36 16.21 -17.26 -4.60
C GLU A 36 16.94 -15.95 -4.33
N PRO A 37 17.83 -15.88 -3.31
CA PRO A 37 18.63 -14.70 -3.06
C PRO A 37 19.71 -14.50 -4.13
N GLY A 38 20.08 -13.24 -4.36
CA GLY A 38 21.25 -12.85 -5.14
C GLY A 38 22.39 -12.37 -4.24
N ASP A 39 23.47 -11.88 -4.86
CA ASP A 39 24.59 -11.26 -4.15
C ASP A 39 24.33 -9.75 -3.95
N PRO A 40 24.02 -9.28 -2.72
CA PRO A 40 23.79 -7.87 -2.47
C PRO A 40 25.07 -7.03 -2.56
N ALA A 41 26.27 -7.64 -2.51
CA ALA A 41 27.53 -6.91 -2.59
C ALA A 41 27.83 -6.38 -4.00
N ALA A 42 27.15 -6.93 -5.03
CA ALA A 42 27.24 -6.49 -6.41
C ALA A 42 26.43 -5.22 -6.72
N TRP A 43 25.79 -4.62 -5.71
CA TRP A 43 24.87 -3.49 -5.87
C TRP A 43 25.22 -2.35 -4.92
N ASP A 44 24.94 -1.10 -5.34
CA ASP A 44 25.03 0.11 -4.52
C ASP A 44 23.65 0.48 -3.99
N TRP A 45 23.47 0.45 -2.67
CA TRP A 45 22.18 0.58 -1.98
C TRP A 45 22.02 1.96 -1.37
N HIS A 46 20.93 2.64 -1.73
CA HIS A 46 20.57 3.95 -1.19
C HIS A 46 19.16 3.88 -0.57
N PHE A 47 19.06 4.12 0.73
CA PHE A 47 17.78 4.20 1.44
C PHE A 47 17.30 5.63 1.49
N PHE A 48 16.12 5.90 0.95
CA PHE A 48 15.44 7.18 1.05
C PHE A 48 14.41 7.11 2.18
N VAL A 49 14.60 7.97 3.20
CA VAL A 49 13.74 8.04 4.39
C VAL A 49 13.06 9.40 4.42
N PRO A 50 11.92 9.58 3.73
CA PRO A 50 11.16 10.82 3.81
C PRO A 50 10.53 10.97 5.18
N CYS A 51 10.75 12.10 5.84
CA CYS A 51 10.25 12.37 7.17
C CYS A 51 9.69 13.80 7.29
N ARG A 52 8.75 13.96 8.21
CA ARG A 52 8.24 15.24 8.68
C ARG A 52 7.68 15.06 10.08
N ASP A 53 8.22 15.78 11.05
CA ASP A 53 7.86 15.68 12.47
C ASP A 53 7.96 14.22 12.98
N GLU A 54 9.17 13.64 12.91
CA GLU A 54 9.46 12.24 13.24
C GLU A 54 10.57 12.12 14.32
N GLU A 55 10.75 13.14 15.17
CA GLU A 55 11.82 13.19 16.19
C GLU A 55 11.85 11.97 17.11
N THR A 56 10.70 11.32 17.33
CA THR A 56 10.56 10.17 18.23
C THR A 56 11.10 8.85 17.66
N VAL A 57 11.24 8.75 16.33
CA VAL A 57 11.56 7.47 15.68
C VAL A 57 12.77 7.53 14.74
N ILE A 58 13.10 8.72 14.20
CA ILE A 58 14.05 8.85 13.11
C ILE A 58 15.46 8.37 13.48
N ALA A 59 15.97 8.70 14.66
CA ALA A 59 17.30 8.27 15.11
C ALA A 59 17.40 6.73 15.15
N THR A 60 16.37 6.08 15.70
CA THR A 60 16.33 4.61 15.78
C THR A 60 16.26 3.97 14.39
N THR A 61 15.52 4.58 13.46
CA THR A 61 15.39 4.06 12.09
C THR A 61 16.70 4.18 11.33
N VAL A 62 17.38 5.33 11.41
CA VAL A 62 18.70 5.54 10.79
C VAL A 62 19.73 4.58 11.36
N ALA A 63 19.82 4.46 12.69
CA ALA A 63 20.77 3.55 13.35
C ALA A 63 20.57 2.11 12.86
N ARG A 64 19.32 1.61 12.84
CA ARG A 64 19.01 0.26 12.36
C ARG A 64 19.37 0.05 10.90
N LEU A 65 19.08 1.01 10.01
CA LEU A 65 19.45 0.91 8.60
C LEU A 65 20.99 0.83 8.43
N ARG A 66 21.73 1.55 9.26
CA ARG A 66 23.20 1.50 9.23
C ARG A 66 23.77 0.20 9.82
N ASP A 67 23.17 -0.30 10.91
CA ASP A 67 23.58 -1.55 11.56
C ASP A 67 23.26 -2.78 10.67
N ASP A 68 22.03 -2.85 10.15
CA ASP A 68 21.57 -3.97 9.33
C ASP A 68 22.20 -3.95 7.90
N PHE A 69 22.56 -2.75 7.38
CA PHE A 69 23.08 -2.56 6.02
C PHE A 69 24.31 -1.60 5.98
N PRO A 70 25.46 -2.00 6.54
CA PRO A 70 26.62 -1.10 6.72
C PRO A 70 27.24 -0.58 5.42
N ARG A 71 27.03 -1.27 4.30
CA ARG A 71 27.51 -0.84 2.97
C ARG A 71 26.58 0.12 2.25
N SER A 72 25.38 0.40 2.80
CA SER A 72 24.39 1.28 2.19
C SER A 72 24.61 2.75 2.59
N ARG A 73 23.97 3.66 1.85
CA ARG A 73 23.84 5.06 2.23
C ARG A 73 22.39 5.38 2.59
N VAL A 74 22.18 6.16 3.63
CA VAL A 74 20.86 6.57 4.12
C VAL A 74 20.67 8.06 3.85
N TRP A 75 19.66 8.38 3.06
CA TRP A 75 19.24 9.74 2.72
C TRP A 75 17.99 10.06 3.50
N VAL A 76 18.10 10.88 4.53
CA VAL A 76 16.93 11.34 5.29
C VAL A 76 16.46 12.65 4.70
N ILE A 77 15.22 12.68 4.27
CA ILE A 77 14.62 13.85 3.63
C ILE A 77 13.69 14.53 4.64
N ASP A 78 14.17 15.61 5.24
CA ASP A 78 13.35 16.43 6.12
C ASP A 78 12.47 17.38 5.32
N ASP A 79 11.16 17.14 5.34
CA ASP A 79 10.18 17.94 4.60
C ASP A 79 9.66 19.13 5.41
N ALA A 80 10.59 19.97 5.92
CA ALA A 80 10.36 21.12 6.78
C ALA A 80 9.66 20.75 8.10
N SER A 81 10.23 19.84 8.88
CA SER A 81 9.73 19.50 10.22
C SER A 81 9.68 20.71 11.14
N ASP A 82 8.66 20.74 12.01
CA ASP A 82 8.49 21.77 13.04
C ASP A 82 9.05 21.30 14.40
N ASP A 83 9.43 20.01 14.53
CA ASP A 83 10.00 19.36 15.71
C ASP A 83 11.54 19.27 15.61
N ARG A 84 12.16 18.41 16.42
CA ARG A 84 13.60 18.19 16.45
C ARG A 84 14.14 17.22 15.41
N THR A 85 13.35 16.83 14.41
CA THR A 85 13.76 15.87 13.36
C THR A 85 15.02 16.34 12.62
N ASP A 86 15.05 17.59 12.10
CA ASP A 86 16.19 18.14 11.33
C ASP A 86 17.49 18.15 12.17
N PRO A 87 17.56 18.73 13.38
CA PRO A 87 18.80 18.73 14.18
C PRO A 87 19.24 17.32 14.63
N ILE A 88 18.32 16.37 14.85
CA ILE A 88 18.67 14.98 15.16
C ILE A 88 19.40 14.35 13.97
N VAL A 89 18.87 14.50 12.77
CA VAL A 89 19.46 13.92 11.56
C VAL A 89 20.76 14.62 11.19
N ALA A 90 20.87 15.95 11.40
CA ALA A 90 22.10 16.69 11.17
C ALA A 90 23.24 16.17 12.06
N ALA A 91 22.96 15.85 13.34
CA ALA A 91 23.93 15.24 14.23
C ALA A 91 24.38 13.85 13.74
N LEU A 92 23.45 12.99 13.35
CA LEU A 92 23.76 11.67 12.80
C LEU A 92 24.61 11.75 11.51
N ALA A 93 24.31 12.70 10.63
CA ALA A 93 25.09 12.92 9.40
C ALA A 93 26.50 13.49 9.65
N ALA A 94 26.72 14.18 10.78
CA ALA A 94 28.04 14.63 11.19
C ALA A 94 28.90 13.47 11.73
N GLU A 95 28.29 12.47 12.35
CA GLU A 95 28.95 11.28 12.91
C GLU A 95 29.24 10.21 11.89
N ASP A 96 28.31 9.97 10.95
CA ASP A 96 28.41 8.92 9.92
C ASP A 96 28.29 9.52 8.50
N PRO A 97 29.37 9.52 7.69
CA PRO A 97 29.36 10.06 6.32
C PRO A 97 28.46 9.30 5.35
N ALA A 98 27.98 8.10 5.72
CA ALA A 98 26.98 7.36 4.94
C ALA A 98 25.54 7.80 5.21
N VAL A 99 25.31 8.64 6.22
CA VAL A 99 24.04 9.32 6.48
C VAL A 99 24.07 10.71 5.85
N ARG A 100 23.03 11.01 5.09
CA ARG A 100 22.88 12.29 4.37
C ARG A 100 21.55 12.94 4.73
N LEU A 101 21.59 14.21 5.12
CA LEU A 101 20.40 15.02 5.34
C LEU A 101 20.07 15.82 4.07
N VAL A 102 18.84 15.70 3.60
CA VAL A 102 18.27 16.53 2.55
C VAL A 102 17.20 17.41 3.17
N SER A 103 17.59 18.60 3.65
CA SER A 103 16.66 19.56 4.25
C SER A 103 15.89 20.31 3.17
N ARG A 104 14.57 20.24 3.24
CA ARG A 104 13.67 21.02 2.39
C ARG A 104 13.10 22.21 3.17
N ARG A 105 12.77 23.27 2.48
CA ARG A 105 12.19 24.49 3.09
C ARG A 105 10.96 24.94 2.29
N ARG A 106 10.04 25.65 2.95
CA ARG A 106 8.90 26.29 2.27
C ARG A 106 9.41 27.38 1.31
N PRO A 107 8.79 27.60 0.16
CA PRO A 107 7.50 27.02 -0.29
C PRO A 107 7.58 25.62 -0.91
N ASP A 108 8.77 25.08 -1.21
CA ASP A 108 8.95 23.82 -1.93
C ASP A 108 8.70 22.57 -1.06
N ALA A 109 8.74 22.70 0.27
CA ALA A 109 8.43 21.62 1.21
C ALA A 109 6.92 21.51 1.49
N ARG A 110 6.51 20.34 2.02
CA ARG A 110 5.15 20.01 2.46
C ARG A 110 4.11 19.93 1.34
N ILE A 111 4.55 19.84 0.09
CA ILE A 111 3.67 19.71 -1.06
C ILE A 111 3.33 18.24 -1.40
N GLY A 112 4.07 17.28 -0.86
CA GLY A 112 3.79 15.85 -1.01
C GLY A 112 5.04 14.98 -0.90
N LYS A 113 4.85 13.68 -0.61
CA LYS A 113 5.94 12.70 -0.48
C LYS A 113 6.74 12.57 -1.79
N GLY A 114 6.08 12.60 -2.95
CA GLY A 114 6.74 12.57 -4.25
C GLY A 114 7.73 13.74 -4.47
N ALA A 115 7.40 14.92 -3.96
CA ALA A 115 8.31 16.08 -4.02
C ALA A 115 9.55 15.89 -3.14
N ALA A 116 9.37 15.32 -1.94
CA ALA A 116 10.49 14.97 -1.05
C ALA A 116 11.42 13.93 -1.70
N LEU A 117 10.86 12.88 -2.28
CA LEU A 117 11.62 11.82 -2.97
C LEU A 117 12.38 12.36 -4.20
N ASN A 118 11.80 13.31 -4.93
CA ASN A 118 12.49 13.96 -6.05
C ASN A 118 13.71 14.77 -5.58
N ALA A 119 13.61 15.49 -4.46
CA ALA A 119 14.76 16.19 -3.89
C ALA A 119 15.89 15.23 -3.50
N ALA A 120 15.56 14.07 -2.94
CA ALA A 120 16.56 13.03 -2.65
C ALA A 120 17.17 12.43 -3.95
N TYR A 121 16.38 12.24 -5.00
CA TYR A 121 16.89 11.78 -6.28
C TYR A 121 17.86 12.80 -6.91
N GLU A 122 17.58 14.09 -6.84
CA GLU A 122 18.47 15.17 -7.30
C GLU A 122 19.75 15.18 -6.48
N ALA A 123 19.66 15.07 -5.13
CA ALA A 123 20.82 15.01 -4.24
C ALA A 123 21.66 13.74 -4.48
N LEU A 124 21.03 12.60 -4.73
CA LEU A 124 21.72 11.36 -5.11
C LEU A 124 22.50 11.54 -6.41
N ASN A 125 21.87 12.10 -7.43
CA ASN A 125 22.52 12.35 -8.73
C ASN A 125 23.73 13.29 -8.61
N ALA A 126 23.64 14.30 -7.77
CA ALA A 126 24.76 15.20 -7.50
C ALA A 126 25.91 14.52 -6.72
N HIS A 127 25.60 13.47 -5.96
CA HIS A 127 26.57 12.72 -5.17
C HIS A 127 27.26 11.61 -5.98
N LEU A 128 26.53 10.97 -6.90
CA LEU A 128 27.07 9.88 -7.71
C LEU A 128 28.07 10.44 -8.74
N GLY A 129 29.28 9.86 -8.73
CA GLY A 129 30.26 10.07 -9.81
C GLY A 129 29.99 9.17 -11.01
N ASP A 130 31.08 8.78 -11.66
CA ASP A 130 31.05 7.81 -12.79
C ASP A 130 30.91 6.37 -12.24
N VAL A 131 29.64 5.97 -12.02
CA VAL A 131 29.27 4.64 -11.51
C VAL A 131 28.33 3.93 -12.50
N ASP A 132 28.34 2.61 -12.45
CA ASP A 132 27.32 1.82 -13.19
C ASP A 132 25.94 1.99 -12.56
N ARG A 133 25.18 2.93 -13.10
CA ARG A 133 23.84 3.29 -12.62
C ARG A 133 22.84 2.11 -12.71
N SER A 134 23.13 1.10 -13.51
CA SER A 134 22.29 -0.12 -13.59
C SER A 134 22.40 -0.98 -12.34
N ARG A 135 23.46 -0.79 -11.54
CA ARG A 135 23.71 -1.47 -10.25
C ARG A 135 23.32 -0.63 -9.03
N VAL A 136 22.88 0.61 -9.23
CA VAL A 136 22.40 1.47 -8.15
C VAL A 136 20.91 1.21 -7.90
N VAL A 137 20.56 0.95 -6.64
CA VAL A 137 19.18 0.70 -6.22
C VAL A 137 18.79 1.68 -5.12
N VAL A 138 17.66 2.34 -5.33
CA VAL A 138 17.01 3.20 -4.33
C VAL A 138 15.88 2.42 -3.66
N CYS A 139 15.87 2.38 -2.33
CA CYS A 139 14.79 1.84 -1.53
C CYS A 139 14.13 2.95 -0.71
N VAL A 140 12.82 3.07 -0.80
CA VAL A 140 12.06 3.99 0.06
C VAL A 140 11.63 3.25 1.33
N VAL A 141 11.98 3.82 2.48
CA VAL A 141 11.64 3.33 3.81
C VAL A 141 10.96 4.45 4.58
N ASP A 142 9.75 4.23 5.07
CA ASP A 142 9.08 5.21 5.93
C ASP A 142 9.86 5.40 7.25
N ALA A 143 9.73 6.57 7.87
CA ALA A 143 10.49 6.93 9.07
C ALA A 143 10.27 5.97 10.27
N ASP A 144 9.20 5.16 10.26
CA ASP A 144 8.95 4.07 11.21
C ASP A 144 9.19 2.67 10.60
N GLY A 145 9.65 2.61 9.36
CA GLY A 145 9.87 1.36 8.64
C GLY A 145 11.09 0.60 9.18
N ARG A 146 10.98 -0.72 9.23
CA ARG A 146 12.12 -1.61 9.49
C ARG A 146 12.14 -2.71 8.43
N LEU A 147 13.20 -2.71 7.62
CA LEU A 147 13.46 -3.76 6.64
C LEU A 147 13.89 -5.04 7.32
N SER A 148 13.54 -6.19 6.76
CA SER A 148 14.16 -7.45 7.14
C SER A 148 15.63 -7.46 6.69
N PRO A 149 16.58 -7.99 7.49
CA PRO A 149 18.01 -7.95 7.17
C PRO A 149 18.37 -8.59 5.83
N GLY A 150 17.62 -9.61 5.39
CA GLY A 150 17.81 -10.27 4.10
C GLY A 150 17.22 -9.53 2.90
N ALA A 151 16.58 -8.36 3.06
CA ALA A 151 15.86 -7.70 1.97
C ALA A 151 16.74 -7.42 0.74
N PRO A 152 17.94 -6.85 0.82
CA PRO A 152 18.80 -6.64 -0.33
C PRO A 152 19.13 -7.91 -1.11
N ALA A 153 19.45 -9.02 -0.41
CA ALA A 153 19.74 -10.30 -1.05
C ALA A 153 18.53 -10.85 -1.80
N MET A 154 17.34 -10.78 -1.20
CA MET A 154 16.12 -11.29 -1.81
C MET A 154 15.68 -10.46 -3.04
N VAL A 155 15.84 -9.14 -3.00
CA VAL A 155 15.42 -8.28 -4.12
C VAL A 155 16.42 -8.25 -5.28
N CYS A 156 17.70 -8.56 -5.05
CA CYS A 156 18.69 -8.67 -6.12
C CYS A 156 18.81 -10.06 -6.75
N GLY A 157 18.02 -11.03 -6.29
CA GLY A 157 17.94 -12.38 -6.87
C GLY A 157 17.24 -12.40 -8.25
N PRO A 158 17.13 -13.60 -8.86
CA PRO A 158 16.57 -13.78 -10.21
C PRO A 158 15.15 -13.25 -10.37
N ASP A 159 14.34 -13.32 -9.33
CA ASP A 159 12.95 -12.82 -9.31
C ASP A 159 12.84 -11.30 -9.16
N GLY A 160 13.96 -10.64 -8.84
CA GLY A 160 14.09 -9.20 -8.64
C GLY A 160 15.06 -8.57 -9.65
N PHE A 161 16.05 -7.83 -9.14
CA PHE A 161 17.00 -7.09 -9.98
C PHE A 161 18.05 -7.96 -10.68
N GLY A 162 18.16 -9.25 -10.37
CA GLY A 162 18.92 -10.19 -11.18
C GLY A 162 18.43 -10.25 -12.63
N ASP A 163 17.15 -9.96 -12.88
CA ASP A 163 16.63 -9.70 -14.21
C ASP A 163 16.87 -8.23 -14.60
N PRO A 164 17.61 -7.95 -15.69
CA PRO A 164 17.92 -6.59 -16.15
C PRO A 164 16.69 -5.77 -16.57
N GLU A 165 15.57 -6.43 -16.93
CA GLU A 165 14.31 -5.75 -17.26
C GLU A 165 13.56 -5.26 -16.02
N THR A 166 13.93 -5.72 -14.82
CA THR A 166 13.28 -5.30 -13.58
C THR A 166 13.73 -3.89 -13.18
N GLY A 167 12.79 -2.94 -13.24
CA GLY A 167 12.98 -1.56 -12.77
C GLY A 167 12.52 -1.33 -11.34
N GLY A 168 11.55 -2.11 -10.84
CA GLY A 168 10.99 -1.97 -9.50
C GLY A 168 10.64 -3.29 -8.83
N VAL A 169 10.87 -3.37 -7.52
CA VAL A 169 10.53 -4.50 -6.68
C VAL A 169 9.78 -4.01 -5.44
N GLN A 170 8.59 -4.56 -5.21
CA GLN A 170 7.85 -4.38 -3.96
C GLN A 170 8.05 -5.61 -3.08
N ILE A 171 8.39 -5.40 -1.83
CA ILE A 171 8.46 -6.47 -0.82
C ILE A 171 7.18 -6.54 0.01
N GLY A 172 7.04 -7.57 0.85
CA GLY A 172 5.93 -7.72 1.77
C GLY A 172 5.86 -6.58 2.79
N VAL A 173 4.67 -6.31 3.32
CA VAL A 173 4.47 -5.36 4.42
C VAL A 173 3.84 -6.09 5.60
N ARG A 174 4.34 -5.83 6.80
CA ARG A 174 3.89 -6.43 8.06
C ARG A 174 3.67 -5.35 9.12
N MET A 175 2.82 -5.64 10.08
CA MET A 175 2.55 -4.69 11.17
C MET A 175 3.39 -5.04 12.40
N ARG A 176 4.24 -4.09 12.85
CA ARG A 176 5.16 -4.27 13.97
C ARG A 176 4.44 -4.43 15.31
N ASN A 177 3.35 -3.69 15.50
CA ASN A 177 2.60 -3.64 16.74
C ASN A 177 1.43 -4.65 16.81
N VAL A 178 1.51 -5.76 16.05
CA VAL A 178 0.45 -6.75 15.94
C VAL A 178 0.18 -7.50 17.28
N ASP A 179 1.19 -7.60 18.14
CA ASP A 179 1.11 -8.29 19.41
C ASP A 179 1.06 -7.33 20.62
N ASP A 180 0.85 -6.01 20.36
CA ASP A 180 0.67 -5.03 21.42
C ASP A 180 -0.65 -5.31 22.18
N GLU A 181 -0.54 -5.59 23.47
CA GLU A 181 -1.69 -5.90 24.33
C GLU A 181 -2.52 -4.66 24.72
N ARG A 182 -1.89 -3.48 24.71
CA ARG A 182 -2.52 -2.21 25.09
C ARG A 182 -2.22 -1.08 24.11
N PRO A 183 -2.64 -1.20 22.84
CA PRO A 183 -2.33 -0.21 21.80
C PRO A 183 -2.94 1.17 22.06
N LEU A 184 -3.86 1.29 23.01
CA LEU A 184 -4.48 2.52 23.50
C LEU A 184 -4.40 2.56 25.02
N PRO A 185 -3.21 2.81 25.64
CA PRO A 185 -2.99 2.68 27.07
C PRO A 185 -3.92 3.57 27.92
N GLU A 186 -4.31 4.74 27.42
CA GLU A 186 -5.25 5.65 28.09
C GLU A 186 -6.72 5.21 27.98
N ARG A 187 -7.05 4.16 27.22
CA ARG A 187 -8.41 3.72 27.00
C ARG A 187 -8.74 2.46 27.79
N GLY A 188 -10.04 2.24 28.02
CA GLY A 188 -10.54 1.06 28.70
C GLY A 188 -10.34 -0.25 27.92
N ARG A 189 -10.65 -1.38 28.58
CA ARG A 189 -10.45 -2.74 28.05
C ARG A 189 -11.11 -2.98 26.69
N LEU A 190 -12.35 -2.51 26.50
CA LEU A 190 -13.10 -2.71 25.26
C LEU A 190 -12.46 -1.97 24.08
N ALA A 191 -11.98 -0.74 24.29
CA ALA A 191 -11.29 0.03 23.26
C ALA A 191 -9.97 -0.64 22.86
N ASN A 192 -9.21 -1.17 23.81
CA ASN A 192 -7.98 -1.92 23.53
C ASN A 192 -8.27 -3.26 22.83
N ALA A 193 -9.33 -3.98 23.21
CA ALA A 193 -9.74 -5.20 22.51
C ALA A 193 -10.09 -4.91 21.04
N TYR A 194 -10.85 -3.86 20.78
CA TYR A 194 -11.17 -3.41 19.42
C TYR A 194 -9.91 -3.00 18.65
N ALA A 195 -9.03 -2.20 19.25
CA ALA A 195 -7.78 -1.75 18.62
C ALA A 195 -6.86 -2.92 18.25
N ARG A 196 -6.73 -3.94 19.12
CA ARG A 196 -5.99 -5.18 18.80
C ARG A 196 -6.56 -5.90 17.58
N VAL A 197 -7.90 -6.01 17.49
CA VAL A 197 -8.55 -6.61 16.31
C VAL A 197 -8.27 -5.76 15.08
N LEU A 198 -8.40 -4.44 15.15
CA LEU A 198 -8.15 -3.53 14.03
C LEU A 198 -6.70 -3.63 13.52
N ILE A 199 -5.71 -3.67 14.43
CA ILE A 199 -4.30 -3.87 14.10
C ILE A 199 -4.09 -5.24 13.43
N ARG A 200 -4.65 -6.31 14.02
CA ARG A 200 -4.53 -7.67 13.47
C ARG A 200 -5.14 -7.78 12.07
N MET A 201 -6.24 -7.09 11.80
CA MET A 201 -6.86 -7.10 10.47
C MET A 201 -6.02 -6.34 9.44
N GLN A 202 -5.36 -5.25 9.83
CA GLN A 202 -4.39 -4.56 8.97
C GLN A 202 -3.20 -5.48 8.64
N ASP A 203 -2.65 -6.22 9.61
CA ASP A 203 -1.58 -7.18 9.34
C ASP A 203 -2.05 -8.32 8.41
N ALA A 204 -3.20 -8.93 8.69
CA ALA A 204 -3.76 -9.99 7.86
C ALA A 204 -4.07 -9.51 6.42
N GLU A 205 -4.56 -8.28 6.26
CA GLU A 205 -4.77 -7.67 4.93
C GLU A 205 -3.48 -7.63 4.13
N PHE A 206 -2.38 -7.12 4.70
CA PHE A 206 -1.10 -7.01 3.99
C PHE A 206 -0.42 -8.37 3.84
N ALA A 207 -0.38 -9.18 4.89
CA ALA A 207 0.35 -10.44 4.92
C ALA A 207 -0.21 -11.50 3.96
N VAL A 208 -1.55 -11.57 3.80
CA VAL A 208 -2.16 -12.61 2.97
C VAL A 208 -2.97 -12.06 1.80
N SER A 209 -3.92 -11.16 2.02
CA SER A 209 -4.81 -10.68 0.94
C SER A 209 -4.04 -9.84 -0.08
N ASN A 210 -3.28 -8.84 0.38
CA ASN A 210 -2.51 -7.97 -0.49
C ASN A 210 -1.36 -8.73 -1.17
N THR A 211 -0.65 -9.58 -0.42
CA THR A 211 0.36 -10.48 -1.01
C THR A 211 -0.24 -11.35 -2.10
N GLY A 212 -1.44 -11.93 -1.89
CA GLY A 212 -2.14 -12.71 -2.92
C GLY A 212 -2.47 -11.88 -4.17
N MET A 213 -2.95 -10.65 -4.00
CA MET A 213 -3.18 -9.72 -5.10
C MET A 213 -1.88 -9.37 -5.84
N GLN A 214 -0.79 -9.07 -5.13
CA GLN A 214 0.50 -8.76 -5.74
C GLN A 214 1.08 -9.97 -6.49
N MET A 215 0.89 -11.19 -6.00
CA MET A 215 1.29 -12.41 -6.70
C MET A 215 0.46 -12.66 -7.97
N LEU A 216 -0.84 -12.32 -7.97
CA LEU A 216 -1.66 -12.30 -9.19
C LEU A 216 -1.13 -11.25 -10.17
N ARG A 217 -0.86 -10.04 -9.70
CA ARG A 217 -0.30 -8.91 -10.47
C ARG A 217 1.07 -9.22 -11.05
N ARG A 218 1.90 -9.99 -10.34
CA ARG A 218 3.17 -10.50 -10.88
C ARG A 218 2.95 -11.35 -12.15
N ARG A 219 1.89 -12.16 -12.19
CA ARG A 219 1.52 -12.99 -13.36
C ARG A 219 0.92 -12.19 -14.50
N THR A 220 0.18 -11.14 -14.19
CA THR A 220 -0.47 -10.26 -15.19
C THR A 220 0.46 -9.12 -15.65
N GLY A 221 1.57 -8.89 -14.95
CA GLY A 221 2.52 -7.81 -15.24
C GLY A 221 2.02 -6.43 -14.80
N SER A 222 1.25 -6.35 -13.71
CA SER A 222 0.62 -5.13 -13.19
C SER A 222 0.91 -4.88 -11.70
N VAL A 223 2.03 -5.40 -11.18
CA VAL A 223 2.43 -5.18 -9.78
C VAL A 223 2.47 -3.69 -9.48
N GLY A 224 1.82 -3.30 -8.37
CA GLY A 224 1.87 -1.94 -7.84
C GLY A 224 3.00 -1.79 -6.83
N LEU A 225 3.68 -0.64 -6.88
CA LEU A 225 4.59 -0.23 -5.81
C LEU A 225 3.79 0.40 -4.66
N GLY A 226 4.28 0.24 -3.45
CA GLY A 226 3.77 0.88 -2.24
C GLY A 226 4.82 1.80 -1.64
N GLY A 227 4.40 2.77 -0.84
CA GLY A 227 5.26 3.83 -0.30
C GLY A 227 6.33 3.39 0.71
N ASN A 228 6.29 2.13 1.15
CA ASN A 228 7.24 1.56 2.09
C ASN A 228 7.75 0.21 1.57
N GLY A 229 9.07 0.00 1.59
CA GLY A 229 9.69 -1.23 1.08
C GLY A 229 9.60 -1.37 -0.44
N GLN A 230 9.56 -0.27 -1.19
CA GLN A 230 9.75 -0.25 -2.63
C GLN A 230 11.22 -0.08 -2.97
N PHE A 231 11.73 -0.96 -3.81
CA PHE A 231 13.07 -0.87 -4.37
C PHE A 231 12.98 -0.52 -5.84
N THR A 232 13.83 0.38 -6.30
CA THR A 232 13.82 0.89 -7.68
C THR A 232 15.23 0.98 -8.22
N ARG A 233 15.45 0.45 -9.42
CA ARG A 233 16.71 0.59 -10.14
C ARG A 233 16.86 2.05 -10.58
N LEU A 234 18.03 2.64 -10.39
CA LEU A 234 18.27 4.05 -10.70
C LEU A 234 18.04 4.36 -12.18
N THR A 235 18.45 3.48 -13.10
CA THR A 235 18.22 3.66 -14.55
C THR A 235 16.73 3.71 -14.91
N ALA A 236 15.86 3.07 -14.13
CA ALA A 236 14.43 3.18 -14.36
C ALA A 236 13.89 4.56 -13.88
N LEU A 237 14.40 5.09 -12.76
CA LEU A 237 14.08 6.45 -12.32
C LEU A 237 14.59 7.49 -13.34
N ASP A 238 15.80 7.33 -13.85
CA ASP A 238 16.38 8.20 -14.86
C ASP A 238 15.53 8.25 -16.14
N ARG A 239 15.08 7.09 -16.61
CA ARG A 239 14.25 7.00 -17.80
C ARG A 239 12.90 7.68 -17.62
N ILE A 240 12.29 7.55 -16.44
CA ILE A 240 11.05 8.26 -16.12
C ILE A 240 11.32 9.76 -16.02
N SER A 241 12.41 10.15 -15.34
CA SER A 241 12.79 11.56 -15.19
C SER A 241 13.02 12.25 -16.53
N ALA A 242 13.66 11.56 -17.48
CA ALA A 242 13.86 12.07 -18.84
C ALA A 242 12.54 12.28 -19.59
N ALA A 243 11.54 11.41 -19.39
CA ALA A 243 10.25 11.49 -20.06
C ALA A 243 9.25 12.44 -19.38
N GLU A 244 9.25 12.49 -18.07
CA GLU A 244 8.23 13.17 -17.24
C GLU A 244 8.83 14.33 -16.42
N ARG A 245 10.11 14.68 -16.61
CA ARG A 245 10.94 15.65 -15.91
C ARG A 245 11.35 15.24 -14.47
N ARG A 246 10.59 14.37 -13.80
CA ARG A 246 10.82 13.90 -12.44
C ARG A 246 10.30 12.48 -12.29
N PRO A 247 10.96 11.61 -11.47
CA PRO A 247 10.49 10.24 -11.28
C PRO A 247 9.13 10.17 -10.59
N TRP A 248 8.94 10.92 -9.49
CA TRP A 248 7.69 10.92 -8.72
C TRP A 248 6.82 12.13 -9.07
N LYS A 249 5.53 11.91 -9.29
CA LYS A 249 4.56 13.00 -9.44
C LYS A 249 4.36 13.70 -8.11
N GLN A 250 4.53 15.02 -8.08
CA GLN A 250 4.47 15.81 -6.86
C GLN A 250 3.07 15.95 -6.29
N ASP A 251 2.05 15.99 -7.16
CA ASP A 251 0.64 16.13 -6.85
C ASP A 251 -0.10 14.79 -6.63
N ALA A 252 0.62 13.67 -6.73
CA ALA A 252 0.05 12.34 -6.56
C ALA A 252 -0.25 12.05 -5.08
N LEU A 253 -1.43 11.46 -4.83
CA LEU A 253 -1.76 10.89 -3.52
C LEU A 253 -1.20 9.48 -3.33
N LEU A 254 -0.84 8.82 -4.44
CA LEU A 254 -0.19 7.50 -4.52
C LEU A 254 1.03 7.62 -5.45
N GLU A 255 2.00 8.42 -5.06
CA GLU A 255 3.23 8.66 -5.83
C GLU A 255 4.00 7.39 -6.15
N ASP A 256 3.92 6.42 -5.25
CA ASP A 256 4.50 5.09 -5.31
C ASP A 256 3.82 4.22 -6.38
N TYR A 257 2.49 4.11 -6.32
CA TYR A 257 1.73 3.33 -7.29
C TYR A 257 1.83 3.93 -8.70
N GLU A 258 1.77 5.26 -8.82
CA GLU A 258 1.95 5.95 -10.10
C GLU A 258 3.37 5.75 -10.66
N LEU A 259 4.40 5.72 -9.82
CA LEU A 259 5.76 5.37 -10.24
C LEU A 259 5.79 3.97 -10.86
N GLY A 260 5.14 2.98 -10.23
CA GLY A 260 5.02 1.63 -10.77
C GLY A 260 4.34 1.58 -12.14
N LEU A 261 3.27 2.36 -12.34
CA LEU A 261 2.60 2.49 -13.65
C LEU A 261 3.53 3.10 -14.69
N GLN A 262 4.27 4.16 -14.34
CA GLN A 262 5.21 4.83 -15.24
C GLN A 262 6.38 3.91 -15.63
N MET A 263 6.94 3.13 -14.68
CA MET A 263 7.95 2.12 -14.97
C MET A 263 7.46 1.10 -16.00
N ARG A 264 6.24 0.59 -15.82
CA ARG A 264 5.64 -0.33 -16.78
C ARG A 264 5.44 0.31 -18.16
N LEU A 265 4.95 1.54 -18.22
CA LEU A 265 4.79 2.31 -19.47
C LEU A 265 6.13 2.59 -20.14
N ALA A 266 7.21 2.74 -19.38
CA ALA A 266 8.57 2.89 -19.87
C ALA A 266 9.23 1.56 -20.33
N GLY A 267 8.54 0.41 -20.15
CA GLY A 267 9.00 -0.90 -20.58
C GLY A 267 9.73 -1.72 -19.53
N TYR A 268 9.89 -1.22 -18.31
CA TYR A 268 10.45 -2.00 -17.21
C TYR A 268 9.42 -2.95 -16.60
N ARG A 269 9.91 -4.06 -16.07
CA ARG A 269 9.14 -4.96 -15.22
C ARG A 269 9.09 -4.41 -13.79
N VAL A 270 7.91 -4.47 -13.17
CA VAL A 270 7.73 -4.31 -11.73
C VAL A 270 7.32 -5.67 -11.17
N THR A 271 7.96 -6.11 -10.10
CA THR A 271 7.73 -7.42 -9.50
C THR A 271 7.49 -7.34 -8.00
N HIS A 272 7.00 -8.42 -7.41
CA HIS A 272 6.78 -8.55 -5.98
C HIS A 272 7.57 -9.73 -5.42
N VAL A 273 8.32 -9.50 -4.34
CA VAL A 273 9.10 -10.50 -3.62
C VAL A 273 8.47 -10.71 -2.24
N PRO A 274 7.73 -11.82 -2.02
CA PRO A 274 6.96 -12.04 -0.81
C PRO A 274 7.77 -12.57 0.39
N ASP A 275 8.97 -13.12 0.16
CA ASP A 275 9.78 -13.81 1.18
C ASP A 275 10.64 -12.85 2.01
N THR A 276 10.54 -11.57 1.74
CA THR A 276 11.13 -10.49 2.54
C THR A 276 10.11 -9.39 2.74
N TRP A 277 10.29 -8.58 3.80
CA TRP A 277 9.28 -7.60 4.20
C TRP A 277 9.88 -6.35 4.84
N VAL A 278 9.06 -5.32 4.88
CA VAL A 278 9.24 -4.16 5.75
C VAL A 278 8.14 -4.16 6.81
N THR A 279 8.50 -3.86 8.06
CA THR A 279 7.49 -3.65 9.11
C THR A 279 7.20 -2.16 9.27
N GLN A 280 5.96 -1.85 9.63
CA GLN A 280 5.47 -0.51 9.94
C GLN A 280 4.45 -0.58 11.09
N GLU A 281 4.03 0.56 11.64
CA GLU A 281 2.98 0.58 12.64
C GLU A 281 1.59 0.55 12.03
N ALA A 282 0.76 -0.40 12.47
CA ALA A 282 -0.68 -0.35 12.24
C ALA A 282 -1.34 0.75 13.09
N LEU A 283 -2.41 1.32 12.57
CA LEU A 283 -3.16 2.39 13.21
C LEU A 283 -4.24 1.83 14.15
N PRO A 284 -4.13 2.03 15.48
CA PRO A 284 -5.14 1.57 16.46
C PRO A 284 -6.39 2.45 16.48
N HIS A 285 -6.29 3.70 15.99
CA HIS A 285 -7.38 4.68 15.96
C HIS A 285 -8.17 4.62 14.66
N THR A 286 -9.45 4.27 14.72
CA THR A 286 -10.35 4.18 13.56
C THR A 286 -10.34 5.45 12.69
N ARG A 287 -10.37 6.65 13.32
CA ARG A 287 -10.38 7.90 12.57
C ARG A 287 -9.12 8.09 11.72
N ARG A 288 -7.93 7.82 12.29
CA ARG A 288 -6.64 7.89 11.59
C ARG A 288 -6.56 6.84 10.48
N PHE A 289 -6.97 5.61 10.77
CA PHE A 289 -7.08 4.53 9.82
C PHE A 289 -7.96 4.91 8.62
N LEU A 290 -9.18 5.36 8.85
CA LEU A 290 -10.10 5.79 7.79
C LEU A 290 -9.54 6.98 6.97
N THR A 291 -8.82 7.91 7.61
CA THR A 291 -8.19 9.04 6.91
C THR A 291 -7.11 8.55 5.93
N GLN A 292 -6.22 7.66 6.38
CA GLN A 292 -5.19 7.04 5.53
C GLN A 292 -5.82 6.27 4.36
N ARG A 293 -6.82 5.41 4.64
CA ARG A 293 -7.49 4.60 3.62
C ARG A 293 -8.33 5.45 2.64
N THR A 294 -8.91 6.57 3.10
CA THR A 294 -9.60 7.54 2.22
C THR A 294 -8.63 8.14 1.21
N ARG A 295 -7.39 8.48 1.63
CA ARG A 295 -6.36 8.98 0.72
C ARG A 295 -6.02 7.92 -0.35
N TRP A 296 -5.90 6.65 0.04
CA TRP A 296 -5.61 5.58 -0.92
C TRP A 296 -6.75 5.35 -1.91
N ALA A 297 -8.00 5.34 -1.45
CA ALA A 297 -9.16 5.23 -2.32
C ALA A 297 -9.25 6.40 -3.32
N GLN A 298 -9.02 7.64 -2.85
CA GLN A 298 -8.98 8.82 -3.71
C GLN A 298 -7.85 8.75 -4.75
N GLY A 299 -6.65 8.32 -4.34
CA GLY A 299 -5.50 8.16 -5.23
C GLY A 299 -5.73 7.08 -6.30
N ASN A 300 -6.38 5.96 -5.96
CA ASN A 300 -6.75 4.94 -6.95
C ASN A 300 -7.65 5.52 -8.05
N ILE A 301 -8.64 6.34 -7.68
CA ILE A 301 -9.52 7.00 -8.67
C ILE A 301 -8.70 7.99 -9.54
N GLN A 302 -7.76 8.73 -8.97
CA GLN A 302 -6.90 9.63 -9.73
C GLN A 302 -6.05 8.89 -10.77
N CYS A 303 -5.67 7.62 -10.53
CA CYS A 303 -4.91 6.81 -11.46
C CYS A 303 -5.69 6.47 -12.75
N VAL A 304 -7.01 6.69 -12.82
CA VAL A 304 -7.80 6.57 -14.06
C VAL A 304 -7.20 7.41 -15.19
N ARG A 305 -6.52 8.52 -14.89
CA ARG A 305 -5.78 9.34 -15.87
C ARG A 305 -4.77 8.56 -16.71
N TYR A 306 -4.29 7.41 -16.21
CA TYR A 306 -3.37 6.53 -16.93
C TYR A 306 -4.08 5.51 -17.84
N ALA A 307 -5.41 5.34 -17.74
CA ALA A 307 -6.13 4.27 -18.43
C ALA A 307 -5.88 4.26 -19.95
N GLY A 308 -5.97 5.42 -20.62
CA GLY A 308 -5.71 5.53 -22.06
C GLY A 308 -4.28 5.14 -22.42
N ARG A 309 -3.28 5.57 -21.63
CA ARG A 309 -1.86 5.23 -21.86
C ARG A 309 -1.61 3.73 -21.67
N ILE A 310 -2.27 3.11 -20.69
CA ILE A 310 -2.14 1.67 -20.37
C ILE A 310 -2.79 0.82 -21.48
N ILE A 311 -4.01 1.18 -21.91
CA ILE A 311 -4.73 0.48 -22.98
C ILE A 311 -3.94 0.53 -24.29
N GLY A 312 -3.36 1.68 -24.63
CA GLY A 312 -2.55 1.86 -25.85
C GLY A 312 -1.09 1.40 -25.76
N SER A 313 -0.66 0.87 -24.59
CA SER A 313 0.75 0.52 -24.38
C SER A 313 1.09 -0.89 -24.87
N ARG A 314 2.14 -1.01 -25.69
CA ARG A 314 2.74 -2.30 -26.07
C ARG A 314 3.38 -3.07 -24.88
N HIS A 315 3.63 -2.39 -23.75
CA HIS A 315 4.25 -2.97 -22.56
C HIS A 315 3.24 -3.57 -21.59
N TYR A 316 1.93 -3.36 -21.82
CA TYR A 316 0.86 -3.99 -21.04
C TYR A 316 0.19 -5.07 -21.89
N ARG A 317 0.16 -6.30 -21.38
CA ARG A 317 -0.68 -7.37 -21.93
C ARG A 317 -2.13 -7.16 -21.52
N ALA A 318 -3.11 -7.70 -22.26
CA ALA A 318 -4.54 -7.54 -21.97
C ALA A 318 -4.92 -7.85 -20.52
N ARG A 319 -4.34 -8.91 -19.92
CA ARG A 319 -4.57 -9.26 -18.50
C ARG A 319 -4.08 -8.18 -17.54
N GLY A 320 -2.94 -7.56 -17.84
CA GLY A 320 -2.39 -6.46 -17.03
C GLY A 320 -3.22 -5.18 -17.17
N VAL A 321 -3.74 -4.90 -18.38
CA VAL A 321 -4.69 -3.80 -18.60
C VAL A 321 -5.96 -4.00 -17.77
N LEU A 322 -6.58 -5.18 -17.86
CA LEU A 322 -7.80 -5.50 -17.10
C LEU A 322 -7.59 -5.36 -15.60
N GLU A 323 -6.47 -5.84 -15.08
CA GLU A 323 -6.15 -5.76 -13.66
C GLU A 323 -5.90 -4.31 -13.21
N ALA A 324 -5.17 -3.52 -13.98
CA ALA A 324 -4.95 -2.10 -13.68
C ALA A 324 -6.27 -1.31 -13.67
N LEU A 325 -7.13 -1.53 -14.67
CA LEU A 325 -8.45 -0.93 -14.72
C LEU A 325 -9.32 -1.37 -13.55
N TYR A 326 -9.32 -2.66 -13.20
CA TYR A 326 -10.02 -3.16 -12.01
C TYR A 326 -9.59 -2.39 -10.75
N THR A 327 -8.29 -2.18 -10.56
CA THR A 327 -7.76 -1.44 -9.40
C THR A 327 -8.23 0.02 -9.39
N PHE A 328 -8.22 0.72 -10.55
CA PHE A 328 -8.67 2.11 -10.65
C PHE A 328 -10.16 2.26 -10.35
N PHE A 329 -10.97 1.33 -10.87
CA PHE A 329 -12.42 1.38 -10.73
C PHE A 329 -12.96 0.71 -9.47
N GLN A 330 -12.11 0.03 -8.68
CA GLN A 330 -12.52 -0.64 -7.44
C GLN A 330 -13.28 0.29 -6.47
N PRO A 331 -12.87 1.55 -6.18
CA PRO A 331 -13.67 2.43 -5.32
C PRO A 331 -15.05 2.75 -5.91
N ILE A 332 -15.17 2.86 -7.23
CA ILE A 332 -16.44 3.09 -7.92
C ILE A 332 -17.32 1.84 -7.84
N ALA A 333 -16.74 0.64 -7.99
CA ALA A 333 -17.45 -0.62 -7.80
C ALA A 333 -18.02 -0.75 -6.36
N HIS A 334 -17.26 -0.32 -5.34
CA HIS A 334 -17.77 -0.26 -3.96
C HIS A 334 -19.00 0.66 -3.85
N LEU A 335 -18.98 1.84 -4.49
CA LEU A 335 -20.14 2.74 -4.50
C LEU A 335 -21.35 2.11 -5.21
N ALA A 336 -21.12 1.41 -6.32
CA ALA A 336 -22.17 0.70 -7.04
C ALA A 336 -22.81 -0.38 -6.17
N VAL A 337 -22.00 -1.19 -5.47
CA VAL A 337 -22.49 -2.19 -4.52
C VAL A 337 -23.29 -1.54 -3.38
N LEU A 338 -22.80 -0.42 -2.82
CA LEU A 338 -23.51 0.31 -1.77
C LEU A 338 -24.87 0.84 -2.27
N ALA A 339 -24.91 1.43 -3.45
CA ALA A 339 -26.15 1.94 -4.05
C ALA A 339 -27.15 0.81 -4.34
N LEU A 340 -26.69 -0.31 -4.88
CA LEU A 340 -27.52 -1.49 -5.12
C LEU A 340 -28.08 -2.08 -3.82
N THR A 341 -27.26 -2.14 -2.77
CA THR A 341 -27.69 -2.60 -1.45
C THR A 341 -28.75 -1.68 -0.87
N ALA A 342 -28.53 -0.35 -0.94
CA ALA A 342 -29.51 0.64 -0.48
C ALA A 342 -30.83 0.55 -1.26
N LEU A 343 -30.77 0.40 -2.60
CA LEU A 343 -31.94 0.20 -3.43
C LEU A 343 -32.70 -1.08 -3.07
N LEU A 344 -31.98 -2.19 -2.86
CA LEU A 344 -32.57 -3.46 -2.45
C LEU A 344 -33.30 -3.33 -1.11
N VAL A 345 -32.67 -2.69 -0.12
CA VAL A 345 -33.28 -2.44 1.19
C VAL A 345 -34.53 -1.55 1.06
N PHE A 346 -34.46 -0.50 0.24
CA PHE A 346 -35.61 0.36 -0.04
C PHE A 346 -36.78 -0.42 -0.66
N LEU A 347 -36.51 -1.24 -1.68
CA LEU A 347 -37.52 -2.06 -2.33
C LEU A 347 -38.14 -3.10 -1.38
N LEU A 348 -37.33 -3.67 -0.48
CA LEU A 348 -37.79 -4.59 0.58
C LEU A 348 -38.74 -3.92 1.55
N VAL A 349 -38.38 -2.73 2.03
CA VAL A 349 -39.19 -1.98 3.03
C VAL A 349 -40.49 -1.47 2.43
N THR A 350 -40.50 -1.08 1.16
CA THR A 350 -41.70 -0.55 0.51
C THR A 350 -42.66 -1.60 -0.03
N ALA A 351 -42.33 -2.91 0.15
CA ALA A 351 -43.11 -4.05 -0.37
C ALA A 351 -43.42 -4.00 -1.88
N ALA A 352 -42.77 -3.08 -2.63
CA ALA A 352 -42.95 -2.93 -4.08
C ALA A 352 -42.47 -4.13 -4.91
N THR A 353 -41.98 -5.18 -4.27
CA THR A 353 -41.21 -6.26 -4.89
C THR A 353 -41.69 -7.65 -4.54
N GLY A 354 -42.93 -7.81 -4.07
CA GLY A 354 -43.46 -9.11 -3.61
C GLY A 354 -43.17 -10.30 -4.55
N THR A 355 -43.21 -10.11 -5.86
CA THR A 355 -42.93 -11.15 -6.83
C THR A 355 -41.45 -11.37 -7.14
N VAL A 356 -40.67 -10.33 -7.26
CA VAL A 356 -39.20 -10.41 -7.57
C VAL A 356 -38.41 -10.95 -6.39
N LEU A 357 -38.76 -10.55 -5.17
CA LEU A 357 -38.12 -11.04 -3.94
C LEU A 357 -38.44 -12.50 -3.66
N LEU A 358 -39.69 -12.92 -3.85
CA LEU A 358 -40.09 -14.32 -3.70
C LEU A 358 -39.37 -15.22 -4.71
N ALA A 359 -39.09 -14.73 -5.92
CA ALA A 359 -38.32 -15.48 -6.92
C ALA A 359 -36.81 -15.53 -6.59
N ALA A 360 -36.25 -14.48 -5.97
CA ALA A 360 -34.83 -14.39 -5.62
C ALA A 360 -34.48 -15.01 -4.24
N TRP A 361 -35.47 -15.25 -3.38
CA TRP A 361 -35.30 -15.77 -2.02
C TRP A 361 -34.41 -17.02 -1.92
N PRO A 362 -34.53 -18.05 -2.81
CA PRO A 362 -33.70 -19.24 -2.71
C PRO A 362 -32.20 -18.95 -2.95
N LEU A 363 -31.87 -17.87 -3.67
CA LEU A 363 -30.50 -17.48 -4.00
C LEU A 363 -29.84 -16.61 -2.92
N ALA A 364 -30.62 -15.95 -2.06
CA ALA A 364 -30.11 -15.03 -1.04
C ALA A 364 -29.10 -15.68 -0.07
N PRO A 365 -29.31 -16.89 0.47
CA PRO A 365 -28.31 -17.56 1.32
C PRO A 365 -27.00 -17.85 0.58
N ALA A 366 -27.09 -18.32 -0.67
CA ALA A 366 -25.92 -18.60 -1.49
C ALA A 366 -25.09 -17.33 -1.77
N LEU A 367 -25.76 -16.22 -2.12
CA LEU A 367 -25.11 -14.92 -2.31
C LEU A 367 -24.47 -14.43 -1.00
N GLY A 368 -25.15 -14.60 0.13
CA GLY A 368 -24.61 -14.28 1.45
C GLY A 368 -23.32 -15.07 1.72
N VAL A 369 -23.35 -16.38 1.56
CA VAL A 369 -22.17 -17.24 1.74
C VAL A 369 -21.05 -16.83 0.77
N LEU A 370 -21.33 -16.63 -0.50
CA LEU A 370 -20.33 -16.25 -1.51
C LEU A 370 -19.72 -14.87 -1.26
N SER A 371 -20.43 -13.96 -0.61
CA SER A 371 -19.88 -12.65 -0.24
C SER A 371 -18.98 -12.68 1.00
N VAL A 372 -19.19 -13.62 1.91
CA VAL A 372 -18.45 -13.77 3.19
C VAL A 372 -17.26 -14.72 3.05
N LEU A 373 -17.45 -15.85 2.38
CA LEU A 373 -16.48 -16.95 2.28
C LEU A 373 -15.08 -16.51 1.82
N PRO A 374 -14.91 -15.62 0.81
CA PRO A 374 -13.61 -15.16 0.36
C PRO A 374 -12.76 -14.55 1.48
N PHE A 375 -13.37 -13.79 2.37
CA PHE A 375 -12.68 -13.19 3.51
C PHE A 375 -12.37 -14.22 4.59
N VAL A 376 -13.35 -15.06 4.91
CA VAL A 376 -13.21 -16.10 5.95
C VAL A 376 -12.08 -17.06 5.62
N LEU A 377 -11.90 -17.43 4.36
CA LEU A 377 -10.86 -18.36 3.95
C LEU A 377 -9.43 -17.80 4.04
N TRP A 378 -9.23 -16.48 4.17
CA TRP A 378 -7.92 -15.91 4.44
C TRP A 378 -7.49 -16.05 5.90
N GLY A 379 -8.43 -16.09 6.84
CA GLY A 379 -8.12 -16.18 8.28
C GLY A 379 -7.33 -17.45 8.66
N PRO A 380 -7.76 -18.67 8.28
CA PRO A 380 -6.98 -19.89 8.51
C PRO A 380 -5.59 -19.89 7.86
N VAL A 381 -5.44 -19.23 6.69
CA VAL A 381 -4.14 -19.07 6.02
C VAL A 381 -3.23 -18.19 6.84
N TYR A 382 -3.72 -17.00 7.20
CA TYR A 382 -2.99 -16.07 8.06
C TYR A 382 -2.57 -16.74 9.38
N ARG A 383 -3.51 -17.43 10.03
CA ARG A 383 -3.22 -18.17 11.28
C ARG A 383 -2.12 -19.21 11.07
N LYS A 384 -2.20 -20.03 10.00
CA LYS A 384 -1.23 -21.11 9.76
C LYS A 384 0.19 -20.56 9.57
N GLU A 385 0.35 -19.45 8.87
CA GLU A 385 1.67 -18.93 8.47
C GLU A 385 2.27 -17.95 9.50
N TYR A 386 1.41 -17.18 10.19
CA TYR A 386 1.86 -16.05 11.01
C TYR A 386 1.52 -16.17 12.51
N ALA A 387 0.73 -17.16 12.88
CA ALA A 387 0.38 -17.45 14.28
C ALA A 387 0.05 -18.94 14.45
N PRO A 388 1.01 -19.86 14.18
CA PRO A 388 0.77 -21.31 14.15
C PRO A 388 0.30 -21.88 15.49
N ASP A 389 0.67 -21.25 16.59
CA ASP A 389 0.32 -21.63 17.98
C ASP A 389 -1.15 -21.34 18.32
N ARG A 390 -1.84 -20.52 17.55
CA ARG A 390 -3.24 -20.22 17.78
C ARG A 390 -4.15 -21.34 17.28
N SER A 391 -5.31 -21.51 17.89
CA SER A 391 -6.26 -22.55 17.54
C SER A 391 -6.82 -22.39 16.10
N ARG A 392 -7.32 -23.47 15.50
CA ARG A 392 -8.00 -23.42 14.20
C ARG A 392 -9.22 -22.50 14.23
N LEU A 393 -9.98 -22.51 15.35
CA LEU A 393 -11.13 -21.64 15.55
C LEU A 393 -10.73 -20.16 15.51
N THR A 394 -9.58 -19.79 16.12
CA THR A 394 -9.03 -18.43 16.02
C THR A 394 -8.84 -18.00 14.57
N GLY A 395 -8.34 -18.88 13.70
CA GLY A 395 -8.21 -18.58 12.27
C GLY A 395 -9.56 -18.26 11.60
N VAL A 396 -10.61 -19.03 11.90
CA VAL A 396 -11.96 -18.76 11.39
C VAL A 396 -12.51 -17.44 11.92
N LEU A 397 -12.34 -17.17 13.21
CA LEU A 397 -12.78 -15.90 13.82
C LEU A 397 -12.05 -14.69 13.22
N TRP A 398 -10.76 -14.81 12.92
CA TRP A 398 -10.02 -13.77 12.20
C TRP A 398 -10.52 -13.57 10.76
N GLY A 399 -10.92 -14.64 10.09
CA GLY A 399 -11.56 -14.55 8.77
C GLY A 399 -12.89 -13.81 8.82
N LEU A 400 -13.74 -14.09 9.82
CA LEU A 400 -14.98 -13.33 10.07
C LEU A 400 -14.70 -11.87 10.41
N ALA A 401 -13.70 -11.61 11.24
CA ALA A 401 -13.26 -10.24 11.55
C ALA A 401 -12.74 -9.51 10.30
N LEU A 402 -12.03 -10.21 9.40
CA LEU A 402 -11.56 -9.65 8.14
C LEU A 402 -12.72 -9.29 7.20
N TRP A 403 -13.78 -10.09 7.18
CA TRP A 403 -15.01 -9.76 6.46
C TRP A 403 -15.66 -8.49 7.01
N LEU A 404 -15.84 -8.37 8.33
CA LEU A 404 -16.36 -7.14 8.94
C LEU A 404 -15.45 -5.93 8.72
N TYR A 405 -14.13 -6.15 8.79
CA TYR A 405 -13.13 -5.12 8.50
C TYR A 405 -13.27 -4.59 7.07
N ALA A 406 -13.57 -5.43 6.08
CA ALA A 406 -13.70 -5.02 4.68
C ALA A 406 -14.80 -3.96 4.45
N TYR A 407 -15.78 -3.81 5.34
CA TYR A 407 -16.81 -2.76 5.23
C TYR A 407 -16.25 -1.33 5.30
N HIS A 408 -15.02 -1.14 5.84
CA HIS A 408 -14.38 0.17 5.77
C HIS A 408 -14.19 0.66 4.33
N LEU A 409 -14.09 -0.26 3.34
CA LEU A 409 -13.92 0.08 1.93
C LEU A 409 -15.08 0.91 1.40
N PHE A 410 -16.32 0.66 1.83
CA PHE A 410 -17.48 1.48 1.45
C PHE A 410 -17.36 2.92 1.97
N ILE A 411 -16.96 3.05 3.24
CA ILE A 411 -16.78 4.37 3.88
C ILE A 411 -15.68 5.17 3.18
N VAL A 412 -14.52 4.56 2.95
CA VAL A 412 -13.37 5.29 2.38
C VAL A 412 -13.55 5.58 0.89
N SER A 413 -14.23 4.69 0.14
CA SER A 413 -14.58 4.94 -1.26
C SER A 413 -15.55 6.11 -1.40
N THR A 414 -16.59 6.17 -0.55
CA THR A 414 -17.50 7.31 -0.49
C THR A 414 -16.77 8.61 -0.16
N ARG A 415 -15.96 8.60 0.91
CA ARG A 415 -15.20 9.79 1.33
C ARG A 415 -14.18 10.22 0.28
N GLY A 416 -13.48 9.27 -0.35
CA GLY A 416 -12.51 9.53 -1.42
C GLY A 416 -13.15 10.17 -2.65
N SER A 417 -14.29 9.64 -3.10
CA SER A 417 -15.05 10.18 -4.22
C SER A 417 -15.60 11.57 -3.94
N VAL A 418 -16.18 11.80 -2.75
CA VAL A 418 -16.65 13.14 -2.34
C VAL A 418 -15.50 14.15 -2.28
N ARG A 419 -14.33 13.77 -1.75
CA ARG A 419 -13.15 14.65 -1.74
C ARG A 419 -12.69 15.00 -3.15
N LEU A 420 -12.68 14.02 -4.06
CA LEU A 420 -12.30 14.23 -5.45
C LEU A 420 -13.25 15.22 -6.15
N VAL A 421 -14.58 15.02 -6.04
CA VAL A 421 -15.59 15.91 -6.62
C VAL A 421 -15.48 17.34 -6.05
N ARG A 422 -15.10 17.47 -4.77
CA ARG A 422 -14.90 18.78 -4.11
C ARG A 422 -13.52 19.41 -4.39
N GLY A 423 -12.70 18.83 -5.27
CA GLY A 423 -11.36 19.33 -5.60
C GLY A 423 -10.36 19.32 -4.45
N ARG A 424 -10.61 18.52 -3.39
CA ARG A 424 -9.71 18.45 -2.22
C ARG A 424 -8.58 17.47 -2.50
N THR A 425 -7.42 17.97 -2.88
CA THR A 425 -6.22 17.15 -3.23
C THR A 425 -5.14 17.18 -2.15
N GLY A 426 -5.30 17.95 -1.08
CA GLY A 426 -4.28 18.12 -0.03
C GLY A 426 -3.87 16.80 0.61
N TRP A 427 -2.55 16.60 0.71
CA TRP A 427 -1.93 15.46 1.38
C TRP A 427 -2.02 15.66 2.91
N ALA A 428 -2.82 14.82 3.58
CA ALA A 428 -2.90 14.82 5.04
C ALA A 428 -1.87 13.84 5.61
N LYS A 429 -0.91 14.34 6.42
CA LYS A 429 0.04 13.50 7.17
C LYS A 429 -0.75 12.58 8.13
N THR A 430 -0.38 11.31 8.18
CA THR A 430 -0.87 10.38 9.20
C THR A 430 -0.01 10.57 10.46
N ARG A 431 -0.60 11.04 11.56
CA ARG A 431 0.10 11.20 12.85
C ARG A 431 0.51 9.84 13.43
N ARG A 432 1.69 9.76 14.03
CA ARG A 432 2.22 8.55 14.67
C ARG A 432 1.47 8.21 15.96
N ASN A 433 1.56 6.94 16.37
CA ASN A 433 0.94 6.49 17.63
C ASN A 433 1.61 7.13 18.85
N ALA A 434 2.93 7.35 18.82
CA ALA A 434 3.69 7.99 19.89
C ALA A 434 3.36 9.48 20.11
N GLU A 435 2.76 10.18 19.15
CA GLU A 435 2.37 11.60 19.25
C GLU A 435 1.11 11.84 20.11
N THR A 436 0.55 10.84 20.75
CA THR A 436 -0.69 10.96 21.56
C THR A 436 -0.49 11.68 22.89
N GLY A 437 0.75 11.97 23.32
CA GLY A 437 1.07 12.73 24.55
C GLY A 437 1.21 14.25 24.38
N ALA A 438 1.33 14.77 23.18
CA ALA A 438 1.37 16.22 22.92
C ALA A 438 -0.02 16.69 22.53
N GLY A 439 -0.61 17.59 23.33
CA GLY A 439 -1.93 18.18 23.08
C GLY A 439 -2.01 18.87 21.69
N PRO A 440 -3.22 19.15 21.16
CA PRO A 440 -3.38 19.73 19.86
C PRO A 440 -2.75 21.13 19.82
N THR A 441 -1.71 21.32 19.02
CA THR A 441 -1.28 22.65 18.60
C THR A 441 -2.41 23.23 17.76
N ALA A 442 -2.93 24.36 18.22
CA ALA A 442 -3.99 25.12 17.56
C ALA A 442 -3.47 25.69 16.24
N THR A 443 -3.61 24.95 15.16
CA THR A 443 -3.53 25.51 13.79
C THR A 443 -3.98 24.44 12.79
N GLU A 444 -5.28 24.15 12.72
CA GLU A 444 -5.95 23.53 11.57
C GLU A 444 -7.47 23.65 11.81
N ALA A 445 -8.02 24.84 11.53
CA ALA A 445 -9.45 25.06 11.32
C ALA A 445 -9.73 25.14 9.80
#